data_32800770c5b46efe7773bec8bb6c3bb0
#
_entry.id   32800770c5b46efe7773bec8bb6c3bb0
#
_cell.length_a   1.000
_cell.length_b   1.000
_cell.length_c   1.000
_cell.angle_alpha   90.00
_cell.angle_beta   90.00
_cell.angle_gamma   90.00
#
_symmetry.space_group_name_H-M   'P 1'
#
loop_
_entity.id
_entity.type
_entity.pdbx_description
1 polymer ?
#
loop_
_entity_poly.entity_id
_entity_poly.type
_entity_poly.pdbx_seq_one_letter_code
_entity_poly.pdbx_strand_id
1 'polypeptide(L)'
;MRNEERGLLRRAQCHPVRSVRSAISEFWGEDMKAIEITEFGAPEVLKLGERPQPTPGKCEVLIKVAASGVNHPDVFQRKGAYAPPPGASDLPGLEIAGEIVDGDFDPKHNPFGLKKGDRVCALLAGGGYAEYAVAPLEQCLPVPKGLSDIEAASLPETFFTVWSNVFERGQLGAGENGEEETLLVQGGSSGIGVTAIQIAKALGFRVFATAGTDEKCRACEALGAERAINYKTDDFVEVVKSLTNDRGVDVILDMVAGDYLPCELKALADGGRICVIALLGGAKAEINLNDVLRRRLVITGSTLRPRPVAFKAKLAAKLKERVWPKIEAGLIRPVIHQVFPAHDAAAAHALMESSTHVGKIVLDWRENA
;
A
#
# COMPACT_ATOMS: atom_id res chain seq x y z
N MET A 1 48.61 72.89 -36.88
CA MET A 1 49.61 72.24 -36.01
C MET A 1 48.92 71.01 -35.45
N ARG A 2 49.53 69.88 -35.63
CA ARG A 2 49.17 68.49 -35.30
C ARG A 2 48.98 68.33 -33.83
N ASN A 3 48.02 67.42 -33.40
CA ASN A 3 48.35 66.46 -32.39
C ASN A 3 47.32 65.38 -32.28
N GLU A 4 47.84 64.21 -32.11
CA GLU A 4 47.40 62.86 -32.04
C GLU A 4 46.43 62.56 -30.87
N GLU A 5 45.32 61.85 -31.17
CA GLU A 5 44.58 61.09 -30.15
C GLU A 5 44.85 59.62 -30.36
N ARG A 6 45.52 58.99 -29.37
CA ARG A 6 45.70 57.54 -29.28
C ARG A 6 44.54 56.98 -28.51
N GLY A 7 43.70 56.15 -29.21
CA GLY A 7 42.64 55.43 -28.65
C GLY A 7 43.09 54.27 -27.77
N LEU A 8 42.48 54.14 -26.57
CA LEU A 8 42.56 52.99 -25.68
C LEU A 8 41.42 52.03 -26.04
N LEU A 9 41.77 50.95 -26.74
CA LEU A 9 40.92 49.79 -26.89
C LEU A 9 40.85 49.03 -25.55
N ARG A 10 39.73 49.15 -24.80
CA ARG A 10 39.37 48.24 -23.68
C ARG A 10 38.93 46.95 -24.27
N ARG A 11 39.64 45.85 -23.98
CA ARG A 11 39.23 44.48 -24.23
C ARG A 11 38.00 44.19 -23.37
N ALA A 12 36.84 43.98 -24.00
CA ALA A 12 35.69 43.39 -23.37
C ALA A 12 36.02 41.93 -23.01
N GLN A 13 36.07 41.63 -21.73
CA GLN A 13 36.10 40.24 -21.25
C GLN A 13 34.75 39.60 -21.55
N CYS A 14 34.73 38.65 -22.48
CA CYS A 14 33.57 37.73 -22.65
C CYS A 14 33.42 36.91 -21.40
N HIS A 15 32.39 37.17 -20.64
CA HIS A 15 31.90 36.22 -19.63
C HIS A 15 31.29 35.03 -20.37
N PRO A 16 31.55 33.78 -19.93
CA PRO A 16 30.92 32.61 -20.54
C PRO A 16 29.40 32.73 -20.40
N VAL A 17 28.69 32.64 -21.51
CA VAL A 17 27.21 32.55 -21.53
C VAL A 17 26.84 31.29 -20.80
N ARG A 18 26.25 31.42 -19.60
CA ARG A 18 25.60 30.30 -18.91
C ARG A 18 24.59 29.70 -19.87
N SER A 19 24.66 28.38 -20.06
CA SER A 19 23.73 27.70 -20.96
C SER A 19 22.29 27.95 -20.52
N VAL A 20 21.38 28.12 -21.46
CA VAL A 20 19.95 28.31 -21.19
C VAL A 20 19.41 27.18 -20.33
N ARG A 21 19.96 25.95 -20.42
CA ARG A 21 19.67 24.83 -19.55
C ARG A 21 19.97 25.07 -18.06
N SER A 22 21.08 25.75 -17.72
CA SER A 22 21.42 26.01 -16.30
C SER A 22 20.54 27.11 -15.68
N ALA A 23 19.98 28.02 -16.47
CA ALA A 23 19.07 29.06 -15.97
C ALA A 23 17.62 28.51 -15.81
N ILE A 24 17.26 27.51 -16.58
CA ILE A 24 15.95 26.81 -16.45
C ILE A 24 15.94 25.88 -15.21
N SER A 25 17.03 25.18 -14.89
CA SER A 25 17.13 24.34 -13.72
C SER A 25 17.11 25.08 -12.37
N GLU A 26 17.45 26.38 -12.37
CA GLU A 26 17.32 27.23 -11.17
C GLU A 26 15.86 27.65 -10.86
N PHE A 27 14.93 27.50 -11.82
CA PHE A 27 13.49 27.84 -11.66
C PHE A 27 12.58 26.61 -11.60
N TRP A 28 12.98 25.49 -12.18
CA TRP A 28 12.27 24.21 -12.16
C TRP A 28 13.26 23.19 -11.58
N GLY A 29 12.90 22.54 -10.47
CA GLY A 29 13.75 21.52 -9.85
C GLY A 29 14.30 20.51 -10.88
N GLU A 30 15.28 19.70 -10.50
CA GLU A 30 15.82 18.65 -11.36
C GLU A 30 14.68 17.74 -11.85
N ASP A 31 14.73 17.33 -13.12
CA ASP A 31 13.77 16.36 -13.65
C ASP A 31 14.06 14.97 -13.08
N MET A 32 13.01 14.21 -12.84
CA MET A 32 13.06 12.82 -12.37
C MET A 32 12.34 11.89 -13.34
N LYS A 33 12.72 10.62 -13.39
CA LYS A 33 11.97 9.60 -14.10
C LYS A 33 10.72 9.20 -13.29
N ALA A 34 9.60 9.02 -13.99
CA ALA A 34 8.33 8.59 -13.41
C ALA A 34 7.54 7.72 -14.39
N ILE A 35 6.68 6.86 -13.87
CA ILE A 35 5.74 6.10 -14.69
C ILE A 35 4.44 6.89 -14.80
N GLU A 36 4.11 7.30 -16.01
CA GLU A 36 2.91 8.05 -16.34
C GLU A 36 1.79 7.14 -16.85
N ILE A 37 0.55 7.51 -16.55
CA ILE A 37 -0.64 6.99 -17.20
C ILE A 37 -0.95 7.93 -18.37
N THR A 38 -0.54 7.55 -19.57
CA THR A 38 -0.69 8.42 -20.77
C THR A 38 -2.14 8.58 -21.22
N GLU A 39 -2.96 7.57 -20.96
CA GLU A 39 -4.42 7.54 -21.16
C GLU A 39 -5.02 6.45 -20.26
N PHE A 40 -6.34 6.44 -20.08
CA PHE A 40 -6.96 5.34 -19.34
C PHE A 40 -7.07 4.09 -20.22
N GLY A 41 -6.63 2.93 -19.70
CA GLY A 41 -6.66 1.73 -20.53
C GLY A 41 -5.96 0.51 -19.96
N ALA A 42 -5.46 -0.31 -20.88
CA ALA A 42 -4.71 -1.54 -20.63
C ALA A 42 -3.30 -1.23 -20.07
N PRO A 43 -2.53 -2.24 -19.59
CA PRO A 43 -1.24 -2.01 -18.95
C PRO A 43 -0.23 -1.20 -19.76
N GLU A 44 -0.28 -1.29 -21.07
CA GLU A 44 0.65 -0.65 -22.02
C GLU A 44 0.59 0.87 -22.03
N VAL A 45 -0.44 1.48 -21.41
CA VAL A 45 -0.54 2.94 -21.25
C VAL A 45 0.39 3.50 -20.16
N LEU A 46 0.98 2.62 -19.35
CA LEU A 46 2.03 2.99 -18.41
C LEU A 46 3.35 3.20 -19.16
N LYS A 47 3.88 4.40 -19.10
CA LYS A 47 5.11 4.79 -19.81
C LYS A 47 6.09 5.48 -18.86
N LEU A 48 7.38 5.17 -19.04
CA LEU A 48 8.43 5.93 -18.39
C LEU A 48 8.53 7.29 -19.07
N GLY A 49 8.41 8.36 -18.28
CA GLY A 49 8.52 9.76 -18.69
C GLY A 49 9.41 10.54 -17.75
N GLU A 50 9.57 11.84 -18.02
CA GLU A 50 10.28 12.79 -17.17
C GLU A 50 9.29 13.78 -16.57
N ARG A 51 9.41 14.01 -15.26
CA ARG A 51 8.58 14.94 -14.48
C ARG A 51 9.47 15.80 -13.59
N PRO A 52 9.07 17.04 -13.29
CA PRO A 52 9.76 17.82 -12.27
C PRO A 52 9.75 17.08 -10.93
N GLN A 53 10.91 17.07 -10.24
CA GLN A 53 11.01 16.53 -8.89
C GLN A 53 10.09 17.30 -7.95
N PRO A 54 9.24 16.62 -7.16
CA PRO A 54 8.33 17.30 -6.25
C PRO A 54 9.07 17.96 -5.08
N THR A 55 8.55 19.08 -4.61
CA THR A 55 9.08 19.79 -3.44
C THR A 55 8.23 19.47 -2.22
N PRO A 56 8.82 19.02 -1.10
CA PRO A 56 8.08 18.74 0.12
C PRO A 56 7.50 20.02 0.71
N GLY A 57 6.25 19.94 1.15
CA GLY A 57 5.55 20.99 1.86
C GLY A 57 5.82 20.95 3.36
N LYS A 58 5.00 21.67 4.12
CA LYS A 58 5.08 21.67 5.58
C LYS A 58 4.74 20.28 6.13
N CYS A 59 5.57 19.77 7.06
CA CYS A 59 5.45 18.44 7.67
C CYS A 59 5.53 17.29 6.65
N GLU A 60 6.18 17.52 5.51
CA GLU A 60 6.42 16.52 4.49
C GLU A 60 7.91 16.30 4.27
N VAL A 61 8.26 15.13 3.78
CA VAL A 61 9.63 14.76 3.42
C VAL A 61 9.70 14.30 1.98
N LEU A 62 10.82 14.60 1.33
CA LEU A 62 11.20 14.09 0.02
C LEU A 62 11.99 12.79 0.22
N ILE A 63 11.53 11.73 -0.43
CA ILE A 63 12.14 10.41 -0.36
C ILE A 63 12.70 10.07 -1.75
N LYS A 64 14.00 9.73 -1.82
CA LYS A 64 14.58 9.07 -2.97
C LYS A 64 14.10 7.62 -2.95
N VAL A 65 13.26 7.25 -3.91
CA VAL A 65 12.57 5.96 -3.94
C VAL A 65 13.54 4.87 -4.39
N ALA A 66 13.67 3.83 -3.60
CA ALA A 66 14.40 2.61 -3.96
C ALA A 66 13.47 1.55 -4.55
N ALA A 67 12.24 1.46 -4.04
CA ALA A 67 11.24 0.51 -4.51
C ALA A 67 9.81 1.00 -4.25
N SER A 68 8.85 0.54 -5.08
CA SER A 68 7.43 0.85 -4.97
C SER A 68 6.59 -0.43 -5.03
N GLY A 69 5.62 -0.57 -4.14
CA GLY A 69 4.67 -1.68 -4.20
C GLY A 69 3.57 -1.45 -5.25
N VAL A 70 3.16 -2.53 -5.91
CA VAL A 70 2.04 -2.52 -6.87
C VAL A 70 0.77 -2.98 -6.16
N ASN A 71 -0.34 -2.26 -6.37
CA ASN A 71 -1.61 -2.52 -5.70
C ASN A 71 -2.80 -2.44 -6.68
N HIS A 72 -3.92 -3.10 -6.37
CA HIS A 72 -5.13 -3.02 -7.19
C HIS A 72 -5.67 -1.59 -7.39
N PRO A 73 -5.61 -0.67 -6.40
CA PRO A 73 -5.96 0.73 -6.64
C PRO A 73 -5.15 1.42 -7.74
N ASP A 74 -3.87 1.06 -7.93
CA ASP A 74 -3.04 1.58 -9.03
C ASP A 74 -3.59 1.12 -10.38
N VAL A 75 -4.02 -0.14 -10.48
CA VAL A 75 -4.70 -0.69 -11.67
C VAL A 75 -6.02 0.04 -11.91
N PHE A 76 -6.81 0.29 -10.89
CA PHE A 76 -8.06 1.04 -11.02
C PHE A 76 -7.83 2.51 -11.41
N GLN A 77 -6.78 3.15 -10.90
CA GLN A 77 -6.39 4.50 -11.33
C GLN A 77 -6.03 4.50 -12.82
N ARG A 78 -5.20 3.56 -13.25
CA ARG A 78 -4.83 3.39 -14.67
C ARG A 78 -6.06 3.21 -15.57
N LYS A 79 -7.09 2.50 -15.09
CA LYS A 79 -8.36 2.28 -15.81
C LYS A 79 -9.34 3.46 -15.71
N GLY A 80 -8.98 4.54 -14.99
CA GLY A 80 -9.86 5.69 -14.76
C GLY A 80 -10.98 5.46 -13.74
N ALA A 81 -10.95 4.33 -13.02
CA ALA A 81 -12.00 3.94 -12.06
C ALA A 81 -11.69 4.37 -10.61
N TYR A 82 -10.49 4.91 -10.34
CA TYR A 82 -10.09 5.32 -9.00
C TYR A 82 -9.19 6.56 -9.06
N ALA A 83 -9.81 7.73 -9.14
CA ALA A 83 -9.08 9.00 -9.22
C ALA A 83 -8.30 9.31 -7.93
N PRO A 84 -7.10 9.95 -8.04
CA PRO A 84 -6.39 10.47 -6.89
C PRO A 84 -7.24 11.52 -6.15
N PRO A 85 -7.13 11.61 -4.81
CA PRO A 85 -7.78 12.66 -4.05
C PRO A 85 -7.27 14.05 -4.47
N PRO A 86 -8.07 15.12 -4.28
CA PRO A 86 -7.62 16.49 -4.56
C PRO A 86 -6.30 16.81 -3.85
N GLY A 87 -5.33 17.34 -4.59
CA GLY A 87 -4.01 17.70 -4.09
C GLY A 87 -2.98 16.56 -4.06
N ALA A 88 -3.38 15.31 -4.30
CA ALA A 88 -2.44 14.21 -4.47
C ALA A 88 -1.85 14.19 -5.89
N SER A 89 -0.66 13.58 -6.04
CA SER A 89 -0.03 13.36 -7.35
C SER A 89 -0.94 12.57 -8.29
N ASP A 90 -0.91 12.93 -9.56
CA ASP A 90 -1.58 12.19 -10.65
C ASP A 90 -0.85 10.89 -11.01
N LEU A 91 0.43 10.77 -10.64
CA LEU A 91 1.20 9.55 -10.82
C LEU A 91 0.65 8.42 -9.91
N PRO A 92 0.64 7.16 -10.37
CA PRO A 92 0.30 6.02 -9.54
C PRO A 92 1.34 5.74 -8.45
N GLY A 93 1.05 4.76 -7.62
CA GLY A 93 1.93 4.29 -6.54
C GLY A 93 1.50 4.81 -5.16
N LEU A 94 1.02 3.89 -4.32
CA LEU A 94 0.48 4.20 -2.99
C LEU A 94 1.42 3.85 -1.85
N GLU A 95 2.54 3.19 -2.15
CA GLU A 95 3.54 2.81 -1.15
C GLU A 95 4.94 2.74 -1.75
N ILE A 96 5.90 3.13 -0.95
CA ILE A 96 7.32 3.14 -1.32
C ILE A 96 8.21 2.74 -0.15
N ALA A 97 9.47 2.40 -0.46
CA ALA A 97 10.59 2.50 0.48
C ALA A 97 11.77 3.22 -0.19
N GLY A 98 12.57 3.90 0.63
CA GLY A 98 13.70 4.67 0.16
C GLY A 98 14.37 5.47 1.27
N GLU A 99 15.20 6.44 0.88
CA GLU A 99 15.96 7.30 1.78
C GLU A 99 15.38 8.71 1.81
N ILE A 100 15.19 9.29 2.99
CA ILE A 100 14.79 10.69 3.14
C ILE A 100 15.97 11.58 2.72
N VAL A 101 15.76 12.42 1.69
CA VAL A 101 16.79 13.30 1.16
C VAL A 101 16.59 14.78 1.49
N ASP A 102 15.34 15.18 1.81
CA ASP A 102 14.99 16.55 2.21
C ASP A 102 13.66 16.58 2.96
N GLY A 103 13.25 17.70 3.56
CA GLY A 103 11.92 17.88 4.14
C GLY A 103 11.85 18.75 5.38
N ASP A 104 10.63 18.85 5.92
CA ASP A 104 10.31 19.55 7.17
C ASP A 104 10.18 18.54 8.33
N PHE A 105 11.13 18.60 9.26
CA PHE A 105 11.23 17.68 10.40
C PHE A 105 10.68 18.30 11.71
N ASP A 106 9.56 19.05 11.64
CA ASP A 106 8.93 19.59 12.86
C ASP A 106 8.72 18.47 13.89
N PRO A 107 9.30 18.57 15.10
CA PRO A 107 9.21 17.54 16.13
C PRO A 107 7.77 17.16 16.53
N LYS A 108 6.81 18.07 16.34
CA LYS A 108 5.38 17.79 16.62
C LYS A 108 4.77 16.80 15.63
N HIS A 109 5.34 16.68 14.45
CA HIS A 109 4.89 15.82 13.34
C HIS A 109 5.89 14.71 13.03
N ASN A 110 6.88 14.48 13.92
CA ASN A 110 7.93 13.47 13.78
C ASN A 110 7.93 12.46 14.92
N PRO A 111 6.91 11.60 15.01
CA PRO A 111 6.75 10.68 16.14
C PRO A 111 7.86 9.63 16.24
N PHE A 112 8.61 9.39 15.16
CA PHE A 112 9.67 8.37 15.11
C PHE A 112 11.08 8.97 15.11
N GLY A 113 11.24 10.29 15.22
CA GLY A 113 12.53 10.98 15.25
C GLY A 113 13.32 10.83 13.93
N LEU A 114 12.61 10.76 12.79
CA LEU A 114 13.21 10.62 11.47
C LEU A 114 14.02 11.85 11.08
N LYS A 115 15.04 11.65 10.26
CA LYS A 115 15.92 12.70 9.76
C LYS A 115 16.40 12.37 8.34
N LYS A 116 17.03 13.35 7.71
CA LYS A 116 17.69 13.15 6.41
C LYS A 116 18.73 12.02 6.51
N GLY A 117 18.74 11.14 5.51
CA GLY A 117 19.56 9.93 5.43
C GLY A 117 18.90 8.68 6.03
N ASP A 118 17.76 8.79 6.70
CA ASP A 118 17.08 7.63 7.26
C ASP A 118 16.34 6.85 6.17
N ARG A 119 16.42 5.52 6.25
CA ARG A 119 15.64 4.60 5.39
C ARG A 119 14.24 4.44 5.95
N VAL A 120 13.25 4.69 5.12
CA VAL A 120 11.83 4.63 5.48
C VAL A 120 11.01 3.84 4.48
N CYS A 121 9.85 3.36 4.92
CA CYS A 121 8.75 3.01 4.06
C CYS A 121 7.56 3.93 4.35
N ALA A 122 6.81 4.31 3.33
CA ALA A 122 5.78 5.33 3.46
C ALA A 122 4.50 4.96 2.70
N LEU A 123 3.35 5.27 3.34
CA LEU A 123 2.05 5.21 2.70
C LEU A 123 1.78 6.55 1.99
N LEU A 124 1.44 6.50 0.71
CA LEU A 124 1.20 7.66 -0.14
C LEU A 124 -0.28 7.76 -0.57
N ALA A 125 -0.65 8.92 -1.10
CA ALA A 125 -1.91 9.11 -1.81
C ALA A 125 -1.75 9.07 -3.34
N GLY A 126 -0.54 8.87 -3.83
CA GLY A 126 -0.09 8.81 -5.21
C GLY A 126 1.37 9.25 -5.32
N GLY A 127 1.98 9.13 -6.50
CA GLY A 127 3.34 9.60 -6.75
C GLY A 127 4.44 8.58 -6.45
N GLY A 128 4.09 7.37 -6.01
CA GLY A 128 5.10 6.37 -5.66
C GLY A 128 5.80 5.71 -6.84
N TYR A 129 5.28 5.86 -8.05
CA TYR A 129 5.94 5.34 -9.25
C TYR A 129 6.86 6.40 -9.87
N ALA A 130 7.83 6.85 -9.11
CA ALA A 130 8.82 7.85 -9.51
C ALA A 130 10.12 7.69 -8.73
N GLU A 131 11.22 8.27 -9.21
CA GLU A 131 12.52 8.27 -8.53
C GLU A 131 12.48 9.05 -7.20
N TYR A 132 11.58 10.03 -7.09
CA TYR A 132 11.36 10.79 -5.86
C TYR A 132 9.87 10.93 -5.58
N ALA A 133 9.51 10.85 -4.32
CA ALA A 133 8.14 11.03 -3.87
C ALA A 133 8.09 11.87 -2.58
N VAL A 134 7.03 12.65 -2.43
CA VAL A 134 6.75 13.39 -1.21
C VAL A 134 5.77 12.61 -0.35
N ALA A 135 6.06 12.51 0.94
CA ALA A 135 5.22 11.85 1.93
C ALA A 135 5.02 12.73 3.17
N PRO A 136 3.82 12.75 3.77
CA PRO A 136 3.65 13.29 5.12
C PRO A 136 4.57 12.55 6.09
N LEU A 137 5.33 13.28 6.89
CA LEU A 137 6.33 12.72 7.82
C LEU A 137 5.70 11.72 8.79
N GLU A 138 4.46 11.98 9.25
CA GLU A 138 3.70 11.11 10.13
C GLU A 138 3.26 9.77 9.50
N GLN A 139 3.34 9.63 8.17
CA GLN A 139 3.04 8.40 7.43
C GLN A 139 4.30 7.61 7.03
N CYS A 140 5.48 8.14 7.36
CA CYS A 140 6.76 7.47 7.16
C CYS A 140 7.11 6.63 8.39
N LEU A 141 7.45 5.38 8.15
CA LEU A 141 7.88 4.45 9.18
C LEU A 141 9.35 4.07 8.93
N PRO A 142 10.20 3.97 9.96
CA PRO A 142 11.55 3.46 9.77
C PRO A 142 11.47 2.03 9.20
N VAL A 143 12.32 1.71 8.23
CA VAL A 143 12.41 0.34 7.69
C VAL A 143 12.71 -0.63 8.85
N PRO A 144 11.93 -1.72 9.01
CA PRO A 144 12.23 -2.73 10.03
C PRO A 144 13.63 -3.31 9.87
N LYS A 145 14.32 -3.55 10.98
CA LYS A 145 15.66 -4.14 10.94
C LYS A 145 15.65 -5.49 10.22
N GLY A 146 16.63 -5.66 9.33
CA GLY A 146 16.78 -6.90 8.57
C GLY A 146 16.00 -6.95 7.25
N LEU A 147 15.15 -5.96 6.94
CA LEU A 147 14.48 -5.89 5.65
C LEU A 147 15.27 -5.07 4.62
N SER A 148 15.23 -5.53 3.38
CA SER A 148 15.63 -4.77 2.19
C SER A 148 14.59 -3.69 1.84
N ASP A 149 14.96 -2.76 0.94
CA ASP A 149 14.01 -1.74 0.45
C ASP A 149 12.86 -2.38 -0.35
N ILE A 150 13.13 -3.44 -1.10
CA ILE A 150 12.11 -4.22 -1.82
C ILE A 150 11.06 -4.76 -0.85
N GLU A 151 11.49 -5.40 0.22
CA GLU A 151 10.58 -5.92 1.25
C GLU A 151 9.85 -4.80 1.97
N ALA A 152 10.54 -3.73 2.33
CA ALA A 152 9.96 -2.59 3.03
C ALA A 152 8.90 -1.82 2.19
N ALA A 153 9.10 -1.72 0.86
CA ALA A 153 8.16 -1.07 -0.05
C ALA A 153 6.82 -1.82 -0.18
N SER A 154 6.76 -3.08 0.26
CA SER A 154 5.54 -3.90 0.20
C SER A 154 4.69 -3.83 1.46
N LEU A 155 5.12 -3.08 2.48
CA LEU A 155 4.45 -3.04 3.78
C LEU A 155 3.31 -2.02 3.87
N PRO A 156 3.50 -0.72 3.48
CA PRO A 156 2.60 0.34 3.91
C PRO A 156 1.14 0.12 3.52
N GLU A 157 0.84 -0.11 2.25
CA GLU A 157 -0.55 -0.20 1.78
C GLU A 157 -1.29 -1.37 2.44
N THR A 158 -0.65 -2.54 2.52
CA THR A 158 -1.30 -3.73 3.06
C THR A 158 -1.38 -3.72 4.58
N PHE A 159 -0.34 -3.27 5.27
CA PHE A 159 -0.31 -3.25 6.74
C PHE A 159 -1.26 -2.20 7.32
N PHE A 160 -1.29 -1.00 6.74
CA PHE A 160 -2.25 0.03 7.15
C PHE A 160 -3.69 -0.40 6.87
N THR A 161 -3.95 -1.03 5.72
CA THR A 161 -5.27 -1.52 5.37
C THR A 161 -5.73 -2.63 6.32
N VAL A 162 -4.88 -3.62 6.58
CA VAL A 162 -5.20 -4.72 7.50
C VAL A 162 -5.43 -4.18 8.91
N TRP A 163 -4.51 -3.35 9.43
CA TRP A 163 -4.65 -2.81 10.78
C TRP A 163 -5.94 -2.00 10.94
N SER A 164 -6.21 -1.08 10.01
CA SER A 164 -7.40 -0.23 10.10
C SER A 164 -8.72 -0.99 9.98
N ASN A 165 -8.73 -2.12 9.26
CA ASN A 165 -9.97 -2.87 9.06
C ASN A 165 -10.14 -4.04 10.03
N VAL A 166 -9.12 -4.85 10.24
CA VAL A 166 -9.23 -6.02 11.12
C VAL A 166 -9.23 -5.61 12.60
N PHE A 167 -8.33 -4.69 13.01
CA PHE A 167 -8.12 -4.38 14.42
C PHE A 167 -8.85 -3.12 14.88
N GLU A 168 -8.86 -2.03 14.08
CA GLU A 168 -9.54 -0.78 14.51
C GLU A 168 -11.05 -0.84 14.23
N ARG A 169 -11.47 -1.34 13.07
CA ARG A 169 -12.87 -1.39 12.64
C ARG A 169 -13.55 -2.70 12.98
N GLY A 170 -12.95 -3.82 12.64
CA GLY A 170 -13.41 -5.17 12.96
C GLY A 170 -13.21 -5.54 14.41
N GLN A 171 -12.34 -4.80 15.13
CA GLN A 171 -12.08 -4.98 16.57
C GLN A 171 -11.74 -6.43 16.94
N LEU A 172 -10.96 -7.11 16.10
CA LEU A 172 -10.51 -8.48 16.39
C LEU A 172 -9.78 -8.50 17.74
N GLY A 173 -10.26 -9.37 18.64
CA GLY A 173 -9.75 -9.51 20.01
C GLY A 173 -10.36 -8.54 21.04
N ALA A 174 -11.28 -7.67 20.63
CA ALA A 174 -11.96 -6.74 21.51
C ALA A 174 -13.50 -6.97 21.58
N GLY A 175 -13.99 -7.98 20.88
CA GLY A 175 -15.39 -8.38 20.92
C GLY A 175 -15.73 -9.25 22.15
N GLU A 176 -16.92 -9.83 22.16
CA GLU A 176 -17.44 -10.63 23.29
C GLU A 176 -16.59 -11.87 23.61
N ASN A 177 -15.92 -12.46 22.60
CA ASN A 177 -15.09 -13.66 22.75
C ASN A 177 -13.60 -13.34 22.99
N GLY A 178 -13.22 -12.05 23.02
CA GLY A 178 -11.86 -11.61 23.36
C GLY A 178 -10.77 -12.27 22.48
N GLU A 179 -9.75 -12.83 23.12
CA GLU A 179 -8.62 -13.49 22.44
C GLU A 179 -8.98 -14.79 21.70
N GLU A 180 -10.15 -15.38 21.99
CA GLU A 180 -10.64 -16.56 21.27
C GLU A 180 -11.34 -16.23 19.95
N GLU A 181 -11.44 -14.93 19.60
CA GLU A 181 -12.02 -14.52 18.33
C GLU A 181 -11.22 -15.04 17.15
N THR A 182 -11.92 -15.29 16.07
CA THR A 182 -11.38 -15.88 14.84
C THR A 182 -11.56 -14.95 13.64
N LEU A 183 -10.61 -14.98 12.73
CA LEU A 183 -10.59 -14.19 11.50
C LEU A 183 -10.78 -15.08 10.27
N LEU A 184 -11.67 -14.70 9.36
CA LEU A 184 -11.70 -15.21 7.99
C LEU A 184 -11.19 -14.14 7.03
N VAL A 185 -10.26 -14.50 6.16
CA VAL A 185 -9.70 -13.62 5.14
C VAL A 185 -10.15 -14.10 3.76
N GLN A 186 -11.01 -13.35 3.10
CA GLN A 186 -11.32 -13.60 1.70
C GLN A 186 -10.13 -13.21 0.83
N GLY A 187 -9.72 -14.09 -0.11
CA GLY A 187 -8.56 -13.86 -0.95
C GLY A 187 -7.22 -13.90 -0.21
N GLY A 188 -7.02 -14.93 0.64
CA GLY A 188 -5.85 -15.09 1.51
C GLY A 188 -4.49 -15.05 0.82
N SER A 189 -4.41 -15.39 -0.47
CA SER A 189 -3.16 -15.34 -1.25
C SER A 189 -2.80 -13.97 -1.81
N SER A 190 -3.69 -12.97 -1.70
CA SER A 190 -3.40 -11.59 -2.12
C SER A 190 -2.38 -10.90 -1.21
N GLY A 191 -1.86 -9.74 -1.62
CA GLY A 191 -0.99 -8.94 -0.76
C GLY A 191 -1.63 -8.57 0.59
N ILE A 192 -2.91 -8.21 0.59
CA ILE A 192 -3.70 -7.97 1.81
C ILE A 192 -3.86 -9.28 2.60
N GLY A 193 -4.18 -10.39 1.91
CA GLY A 193 -4.45 -11.66 2.54
C GLY A 193 -3.24 -12.23 3.28
N VAL A 194 -2.09 -12.30 2.62
CA VAL A 194 -0.85 -12.80 3.25
C VAL A 194 -0.41 -11.93 4.45
N THR A 195 -0.71 -10.62 4.40
CA THR A 195 -0.45 -9.68 5.49
C THR A 195 -1.41 -9.94 6.66
N ALA A 196 -2.71 -10.06 6.39
CA ALA A 196 -3.73 -10.30 7.42
C ALA A 196 -3.52 -11.62 8.16
N ILE A 197 -3.23 -12.70 7.43
CA ILE A 197 -2.93 -14.02 8.00
C ILE A 197 -1.74 -13.91 8.97
N GLN A 198 -0.63 -13.33 8.54
CA GLN A 198 0.59 -13.26 9.35
C GLN A 198 0.42 -12.33 10.58
N ILE A 199 -0.19 -11.16 10.43
CA ILE A 199 -0.40 -10.24 11.55
C ILE A 199 -1.31 -10.90 12.59
N ALA A 200 -2.45 -11.44 12.19
CA ALA A 200 -3.39 -12.06 13.13
C ALA A 200 -2.75 -13.27 13.82
N LYS A 201 -2.06 -14.14 13.08
CA LYS A 201 -1.32 -15.28 13.65
C LYS A 201 -0.24 -14.86 14.65
N ALA A 202 0.56 -13.84 14.30
CA ALA A 202 1.63 -13.33 15.18
C ALA A 202 1.09 -12.66 16.46
N LEU A 203 -0.19 -12.24 16.45
CA LEU A 203 -0.91 -11.70 17.62
C LEU A 203 -1.70 -12.77 18.38
N GLY A 204 -1.67 -14.04 17.94
CA GLY A 204 -2.28 -15.17 18.67
C GLY A 204 -3.68 -15.60 18.21
N PHE A 205 -4.23 -14.97 17.16
CA PHE A 205 -5.57 -15.30 16.67
C PHE A 205 -5.59 -16.51 15.74
N ARG A 206 -6.71 -17.25 15.74
CA ARG A 206 -7.01 -18.27 14.75
C ARG A 206 -7.43 -17.59 13.44
N VAL A 207 -6.88 -18.06 12.33
CA VAL A 207 -7.13 -17.46 11.00
C VAL A 207 -7.55 -18.56 10.02
N PHE A 208 -8.65 -18.31 9.35
CA PHE A 208 -9.08 -19.04 8.16
C PHE A 208 -8.92 -18.14 6.94
N ALA A 209 -8.73 -18.74 5.77
CA ALA A 209 -8.61 -17.98 4.53
C ALA A 209 -9.33 -18.69 3.38
N THR A 210 -9.68 -17.94 2.34
CA THR A 210 -10.12 -18.53 1.07
C THR A 210 -9.10 -18.24 -0.02
N ALA A 211 -8.94 -19.15 -0.97
CA ALA A 211 -8.11 -18.94 -2.16
C ALA A 211 -8.68 -19.73 -3.35
N GLY A 212 -8.22 -19.41 -4.57
CA GLY A 212 -8.81 -19.96 -5.80
C GLY A 212 -8.13 -21.21 -6.35
N THR A 213 -7.11 -21.75 -5.67
CA THR A 213 -6.44 -23.01 -6.02
C THR A 213 -5.85 -23.66 -4.77
N ASP A 214 -5.69 -24.99 -4.79
CA ASP A 214 -5.09 -25.74 -3.68
C ASP A 214 -3.64 -25.32 -3.39
N GLU A 215 -2.88 -24.91 -4.42
CA GLU A 215 -1.54 -24.38 -4.26
C GLU A 215 -1.56 -23.10 -3.43
N LYS A 216 -2.46 -22.16 -3.77
CA LYS A 216 -2.66 -20.92 -3.01
C LYS A 216 -3.16 -21.18 -1.59
N CYS A 217 -4.02 -22.19 -1.40
CA CYS A 217 -4.44 -22.60 -0.06
C CYS A 217 -3.25 -23.09 0.78
N ARG A 218 -2.41 -23.95 0.23
CA ARG A 218 -1.18 -24.39 0.90
C ARG A 218 -0.25 -23.24 1.26
N ALA A 219 -0.14 -22.24 0.36
CA ALA A 219 0.65 -21.04 0.66
C ALA A 219 0.07 -20.23 1.84
N CYS A 220 -1.25 -20.09 1.93
CA CYS A 220 -1.91 -19.43 3.05
C CYS A 220 -1.69 -20.20 4.37
N GLU A 221 -1.79 -21.52 4.36
CA GLU A 221 -1.55 -22.38 5.53
C GLU A 221 -0.08 -22.30 5.99
N ALA A 222 0.86 -22.29 5.07
CA ALA A 222 2.29 -22.11 5.38
C ALA A 222 2.59 -20.76 6.02
N LEU A 223 1.78 -19.71 5.75
CA LEU A 223 1.87 -18.39 6.37
C LEU A 223 1.17 -18.30 7.74
N GLY A 224 0.45 -19.34 8.14
CA GLY A 224 -0.15 -19.43 9.47
C GLY A 224 -1.67 -19.46 9.51
N ALA A 225 -2.36 -19.54 8.37
CA ALA A 225 -3.78 -19.87 8.37
C ALA A 225 -3.96 -21.29 8.89
N GLU A 226 -4.89 -21.49 9.82
CA GLU A 226 -5.24 -22.83 10.35
C GLU A 226 -5.84 -23.71 9.26
N ARG A 227 -6.66 -23.10 8.41
CA ARG A 227 -7.23 -23.72 7.20
C ARG A 227 -7.39 -22.66 6.11
N ALA A 228 -6.97 -23.02 4.90
CA ALA A 228 -7.32 -22.27 3.69
C ALA A 228 -8.27 -23.13 2.82
N ILE A 229 -9.29 -22.48 2.29
CA ILE A 229 -10.44 -23.12 1.65
C ILE A 229 -10.41 -22.75 0.16
N ASN A 230 -10.40 -23.74 -0.70
CA ASN A 230 -10.50 -23.52 -2.14
C ASN A 230 -11.97 -23.24 -2.49
N TYR A 231 -12.33 -21.97 -2.63
CA TYR A 231 -13.71 -21.54 -2.89
C TYR A 231 -14.28 -22.02 -4.23
N LYS A 232 -13.48 -22.66 -5.09
CA LYS A 232 -13.96 -23.26 -6.34
C LYS A 232 -14.45 -24.71 -6.17
N THR A 233 -14.01 -25.37 -5.12
CA THR A 233 -14.31 -26.78 -4.86
C THR A 233 -15.08 -26.99 -3.57
N ASP A 234 -14.93 -26.08 -2.60
CA ASP A 234 -15.48 -26.23 -1.27
C ASP A 234 -16.42 -25.06 -0.91
N ASP A 235 -17.48 -25.35 -0.17
CA ASP A 235 -18.31 -24.34 0.46
C ASP A 235 -17.61 -23.83 1.73
N PHE A 236 -17.11 -22.59 1.68
CA PHE A 236 -16.37 -22.01 2.79
C PHE A 236 -17.24 -21.83 4.05
N VAL A 237 -18.57 -21.68 3.91
CA VAL A 237 -19.49 -21.56 5.05
C VAL A 237 -19.53 -22.89 5.83
N GLU A 238 -19.71 -23.98 5.13
CA GLU A 238 -19.77 -25.32 5.75
C GLU A 238 -18.43 -25.69 6.38
N VAL A 239 -17.31 -25.39 5.71
CA VAL A 239 -15.97 -25.64 6.26
C VAL A 239 -15.73 -24.82 7.53
N VAL A 240 -16.03 -23.51 7.50
CA VAL A 240 -15.89 -22.62 8.67
C VAL A 240 -16.74 -23.13 9.84
N LYS A 241 -18.00 -23.48 9.61
CA LYS A 241 -18.89 -24.01 10.65
C LYS A 241 -18.34 -25.29 11.24
N SER A 242 -17.90 -26.22 10.41
CA SER A 242 -17.29 -27.48 10.88
C SER A 242 -16.08 -27.24 11.80
N LEU A 243 -15.21 -26.26 11.45
CA LEU A 243 -14.00 -25.94 12.21
C LEU A 243 -14.27 -25.11 13.48
N THR A 244 -15.46 -24.54 13.62
CA THR A 244 -15.87 -23.68 14.73
C THR A 244 -17.02 -24.27 15.57
N ASN A 245 -17.33 -25.56 15.41
CA ASN A 245 -18.47 -26.22 16.08
C ASN A 245 -19.79 -25.44 15.86
N ASP A 246 -20.10 -25.12 14.61
CA ASP A 246 -21.25 -24.35 14.15
C ASP A 246 -21.33 -22.89 14.64
N ARG A 247 -20.33 -22.37 15.39
CA ARG A 247 -20.34 -21.03 15.92
C ARG A 247 -20.14 -19.97 14.79
N GLY A 248 -19.25 -20.21 13.84
CA GLY A 248 -18.82 -19.26 12.84
C GLY A 248 -17.59 -18.42 13.29
N VAL A 249 -17.16 -17.48 12.44
CA VAL A 249 -16.02 -16.59 12.68
C VAL A 249 -16.46 -15.23 13.18
N ASP A 250 -15.60 -14.54 13.91
CA ASP A 250 -15.94 -13.26 14.56
C ASP A 250 -15.72 -12.07 13.65
N VAL A 251 -14.66 -12.11 12.82
CA VAL A 251 -14.34 -11.04 11.86
C VAL A 251 -14.10 -11.64 10.47
N ILE A 252 -14.67 -11.01 9.45
CA ILE A 252 -14.37 -11.29 8.05
C ILE A 252 -13.72 -10.06 7.43
N LEU A 253 -12.53 -10.23 6.85
CA LEU A 253 -11.91 -9.25 5.98
C LEU A 253 -12.28 -9.57 4.54
N ASP A 254 -13.14 -8.75 3.96
CA ASP A 254 -13.74 -9.00 2.65
C ASP A 254 -13.23 -8.02 1.59
N MET A 255 -12.72 -8.59 0.49
CA MET A 255 -12.34 -7.85 -0.71
C MET A 255 -13.18 -8.25 -1.94
N VAL A 256 -14.15 -9.15 -1.76
CA VAL A 256 -14.98 -9.70 -2.82
C VAL A 256 -16.30 -8.97 -2.90
N ALA A 257 -17.04 -8.89 -1.80
CA ALA A 257 -18.38 -8.32 -1.70
C ALA A 257 -19.41 -9.00 -2.66
N GLY A 258 -20.41 -8.24 -3.14
CA GLY A 258 -21.39 -8.76 -4.08
C GLY A 258 -22.11 -10.01 -3.54
N ASP A 259 -22.21 -11.04 -4.37
CA ASP A 259 -22.89 -12.30 -4.05
C ASP A 259 -22.24 -13.12 -2.93
N TYR A 260 -21.03 -12.75 -2.48
CA TYR A 260 -20.37 -13.37 -1.33
C TYR A 260 -21.01 -12.95 -0.01
N LEU A 261 -21.51 -11.73 0.09
CA LEU A 261 -22.01 -11.16 1.34
C LEU A 261 -23.10 -12.00 2.02
N PRO A 262 -24.11 -12.57 1.32
CA PRO A 262 -25.10 -13.48 1.95
C PRO A 262 -24.47 -14.73 2.56
N CYS A 263 -23.42 -15.30 1.94
CA CYS A 263 -22.69 -16.44 2.45
C CYS A 263 -21.83 -16.06 3.66
N GLU A 264 -21.18 -14.90 3.61
CA GLU A 264 -20.39 -14.39 4.71
C GLU A 264 -21.21 -14.14 5.97
N LEU A 265 -22.43 -13.60 5.83
CA LEU A 265 -23.35 -13.47 6.97
C LEU A 265 -23.67 -14.82 7.63
N LYS A 266 -23.76 -15.91 6.86
CA LYS A 266 -23.96 -17.26 7.40
C LYS A 266 -22.71 -17.80 8.10
N ALA A 267 -21.52 -17.44 7.63
CA ALA A 267 -20.24 -17.87 8.19
C ALA A 267 -19.87 -17.13 9.49
N LEU A 268 -20.48 -15.96 9.76
CA LEU A 268 -20.22 -15.21 10.99
C LEU A 268 -20.74 -15.89 12.23
N ALA A 269 -20.12 -15.65 13.36
CA ALA A 269 -20.64 -15.86 14.69
C ALA A 269 -21.66 -14.76 15.05
N ASP A 270 -22.41 -14.95 16.15
CA ASP A 270 -23.24 -13.91 16.74
C ASP A 270 -22.37 -12.73 17.17
N GLY A 271 -22.80 -11.49 16.89
CA GLY A 271 -22.00 -10.29 17.09
C GLY A 271 -20.86 -10.13 16.06
N GLY A 272 -20.80 -10.98 15.03
CA GLY A 272 -19.74 -10.97 14.03
C GLY A 272 -19.74 -9.73 13.14
N ARG A 273 -18.57 -9.42 12.57
CA ARG A 273 -18.30 -8.17 11.82
C ARG A 273 -17.68 -8.48 10.46
N ILE A 274 -18.24 -7.91 9.38
CA ILE A 274 -17.66 -7.93 8.04
C ILE A 274 -17.04 -6.58 7.77
N CYS A 275 -15.75 -6.57 7.37
CA CYS A 275 -15.01 -5.38 6.96
C CYS A 275 -14.74 -5.43 5.45
N VAL A 276 -15.58 -4.76 4.67
CA VAL A 276 -15.44 -4.67 3.21
C VAL A 276 -14.36 -3.66 2.85
N ILE A 277 -13.35 -4.08 2.07
CA ILE A 277 -12.22 -3.24 1.64
C ILE A 277 -12.12 -3.09 0.12
N ALA A 278 -12.78 -3.97 -0.63
CA ALA A 278 -12.86 -3.91 -2.10
C ALA A 278 -14.16 -4.56 -2.59
N LEU A 279 -14.46 -4.42 -3.87
CA LEU A 279 -15.71 -4.83 -4.49
C LEU A 279 -15.44 -5.70 -5.73
N LEU A 280 -14.53 -6.66 -5.64
CA LEU A 280 -14.10 -7.47 -6.79
C LEU A 280 -15.23 -8.33 -7.37
N GLY A 281 -16.18 -8.77 -6.54
CA GLY A 281 -17.38 -9.51 -6.93
C GLY A 281 -18.62 -8.64 -7.20
N GLY A 282 -18.47 -7.30 -7.07
CA GLY A 282 -19.57 -6.36 -7.32
C GLY A 282 -19.94 -5.49 -6.12
N ALA A 283 -20.65 -4.41 -6.39
CA ALA A 283 -21.02 -3.40 -5.40
C ALA A 283 -22.45 -3.58 -4.82
N LYS A 284 -23.18 -4.57 -5.29
CA LYS A 284 -24.58 -4.81 -4.88
C LYS A 284 -24.71 -6.22 -4.33
N ALA A 285 -25.46 -6.36 -3.25
CA ALA A 285 -25.81 -7.62 -2.65
C ALA A 285 -27.24 -7.60 -2.13
N GLU A 286 -27.94 -8.72 -2.19
CA GLU A 286 -29.23 -8.92 -1.51
C GLU A 286 -29.02 -9.72 -0.24
N ILE A 287 -29.41 -9.18 0.90
CA ILE A 287 -29.21 -9.80 2.22
C ILE A 287 -30.51 -9.90 3.02
N ASN A 288 -30.59 -10.89 3.87
CA ASN A 288 -31.68 -11.04 4.84
C ASN A 288 -31.38 -10.21 6.10
N LEU A 289 -32.02 -9.08 6.27
CA LEU A 289 -31.83 -8.20 7.43
C LEU A 289 -32.25 -8.85 8.76
N ASN A 290 -33.10 -9.90 8.74
CA ASN A 290 -33.46 -10.65 9.95
C ASN A 290 -32.23 -11.34 10.56
N ASP A 291 -31.27 -11.80 9.75
CA ASP A 291 -30.03 -12.41 10.25
C ASP A 291 -29.16 -11.33 10.93
N VAL A 292 -29.07 -10.16 10.33
CA VAL A 292 -28.34 -9.01 10.91
C VAL A 292 -28.95 -8.60 12.25
N LEU A 293 -30.29 -8.49 12.31
CA LEU A 293 -31.03 -8.09 13.51
C LEU A 293 -30.86 -9.11 14.64
N ARG A 294 -31.17 -10.38 14.36
CA ARG A 294 -31.22 -11.44 15.39
C ARG A 294 -29.84 -11.78 15.94
N ARG A 295 -28.82 -11.73 15.11
CA ARG A 295 -27.45 -12.11 15.43
C ARG A 295 -26.55 -10.89 15.71
N ARG A 296 -27.09 -9.67 15.73
CA ARG A 296 -26.36 -8.41 16.03
C ARG A 296 -25.13 -8.21 15.13
N LEU A 297 -25.25 -8.60 13.84
CA LEU A 297 -24.13 -8.56 12.92
C LEU A 297 -23.80 -7.12 12.50
N VAL A 298 -22.54 -6.86 12.19
CA VAL A 298 -22.07 -5.57 11.69
C VAL A 298 -21.51 -5.74 10.29
N ILE A 299 -22.01 -4.92 9.36
CA ILE A 299 -21.46 -4.78 8.02
C ILE A 299 -20.84 -3.38 7.95
N THR A 300 -19.55 -3.30 7.73
CA THR A 300 -18.83 -2.04 7.63
C THR A 300 -17.82 -2.09 6.48
N GLY A 301 -17.26 -0.94 6.11
CA GLY A 301 -16.26 -0.88 5.05
C GLY A 301 -15.45 0.42 5.13
N SER A 302 -14.34 0.45 4.42
CA SER A 302 -13.52 1.65 4.36
C SER A 302 -12.69 1.73 3.10
N THR A 303 -12.32 2.97 2.76
CA THR A 303 -11.21 3.29 1.87
C THR A 303 -10.14 4.01 2.67
N LEU A 304 -8.87 3.71 2.39
CA LEU A 304 -7.75 4.28 3.14
C LEU A 304 -7.18 5.55 2.48
N ARG A 305 -7.06 5.55 1.15
CA ARG A 305 -6.41 6.60 0.37
C ARG A 305 -6.88 8.02 0.70
N PRO A 306 -8.21 8.33 0.75
CA PRO A 306 -8.71 9.67 1.02
C PRO A 306 -8.74 10.05 2.51
N ARG A 307 -8.30 9.15 3.43
CA ARG A 307 -8.33 9.45 4.87
C ARG A 307 -7.31 10.53 5.23
N PRO A 308 -7.62 11.39 6.21
CA PRO A 308 -6.71 12.45 6.67
C PRO A 308 -5.38 11.89 7.17
N VAL A 309 -4.31 12.70 7.08
CA VAL A 309 -2.97 12.39 7.59
C VAL A 309 -3.01 11.95 9.05
N ALA A 310 -3.71 12.69 9.91
CA ALA A 310 -3.84 12.38 11.35
C ALA A 310 -4.47 11.00 11.63
N PHE A 311 -5.35 10.50 10.77
CA PHE A 311 -5.89 9.13 10.87
C PHE A 311 -4.80 8.10 10.56
N LYS A 312 -4.08 8.30 9.45
CA LYS A 312 -3.01 7.40 9.01
C LYS A 312 -1.82 7.43 9.98
N ALA A 313 -1.51 8.58 10.58
CA ALA A 313 -0.50 8.73 11.63
C ALA A 313 -0.78 7.85 12.84
N LYS A 314 -2.05 7.76 13.29
CA LYS A 314 -2.44 6.86 14.36
C LYS A 314 -2.21 5.38 13.99
N LEU A 315 -2.53 5.01 12.76
CA LEU A 315 -2.25 3.65 12.27
C LEU A 315 -0.74 3.38 12.21
N ALA A 316 0.06 4.33 11.72
CA ALA A 316 1.52 4.21 11.70
C ALA A 316 2.10 3.97 13.10
N ALA A 317 1.63 4.73 14.09
CA ALA A 317 2.05 4.55 15.49
C ALA A 317 1.70 3.15 16.02
N LYS A 318 0.49 2.65 15.74
CA LYS A 318 0.06 1.30 16.15
C LYS A 318 0.84 0.20 15.45
N LEU A 319 1.11 0.34 14.15
CA LEU A 319 1.93 -0.60 13.40
C LEU A 319 3.36 -0.65 13.97
N LYS A 320 3.97 0.52 14.21
CA LYS A 320 5.31 0.62 14.80
C LYS A 320 5.38 -0.03 16.19
N GLU A 321 4.36 0.17 17.01
CA GLU A 321 4.27 -0.38 18.36
C GLU A 321 4.05 -1.90 18.38
N ARG A 322 3.09 -2.39 17.59
CA ARG A 322 2.54 -3.74 17.72
C ARG A 322 3.07 -4.73 16.68
N VAL A 323 3.40 -4.27 15.47
CA VAL A 323 3.71 -5.12 14.32
C VAL A 323 5.19 -5.12 13.98
N TRP A 324 5.87 -3.97 14.00
CA TRP A 324 7.31 -3.88 13.70
C TRP A 324 8.16 -4.83 14.56
N PRO A 325 7.94 -4.96 15.89
CA PRO A 325 8.68 -5.94 16.67
C PRO A 325 8.48 -7.39 16.23
N LYS A 326 7.31 -7.72 15.65
CA LYS A 326 7.03 -9.06 15.13
C LYS A 326 7.76 -9.32 13.79
N ILE A 327 7.90 -8.29 12.96
CA ILE A 327 8.71 -8.34 11.74
C ILE A 327 10.20 -8.52 12.11
N GLU A 328 10.71 -7.70 13.02
CA GLU A 328 12.10 -7.76 13.47
C GLU A 328 12.45 -9.09 14.17
N ALA A 329 11.46 -9.72 14.80
CA ALA A 329 11.60 -11.07 15.39
C ALA A 329 11.44 -12.20 14.35
N GLY A 330 11.15 -11.89 13.07
CA GLY A 330 10.98 -12.87 12.01
C GLY A 330 9.65 -13.65 12.04
N LEU A 331 8.69 -13.22 12.88
CA LEU A 331 7.35 -13.83 12.96
C LEU A 331 6.44 -13.40 11.81
N ILE A 332 6.73 -12.25 11.20
CA ILE A 332 6.05 -11.72 10.01
C ILE A 332 7.12 -11.42 8.98
N ARG A 333 6.93 -11.85 7.74
CA ARG A 333 7.83 -11.56 6.62
C ARG A 333 7.03 -11.13 5.40
N PRO A 334 7.50 -10.10 4.66
CA PRO A 334 6.91 -9.74 3.38
C PRO A 334 6.97 -10.94 2.40
N VAL A 335 5.86 -11.19 1.73
CA VAL A 335 5.77 -12.22 0.69
C VAL A 335 5.87 -11.53 -0.66
N ILE A 336 7.07 -11.52 -1.24
CA ILE A 336 7.31 -10.93 -2.56
C ILE A 336 7.17 -12.02 -3.63
N HIS A 337 6.19 -11.87 -4.51
CA HIS A 337 6.00 -12.77 -5.64
C HIS A 337 7.02 -12.51 -6.74
N GLN A 338 7.13 -11.25 -7.14
CA GLN A 338 8.02 -10.83 -8.22
C GLN A 338 8.43 -9.37 -8.09
N VAL A 339 9.67 -9.09 -8.49
CA VAL A 339 10.23 -7.75 -8.61
C VAL A 339 10.41 -7.45 -10.11
N PHE A 340 10.00 -6.26 -10.53
CA PHE A 340 10.18 -5.75 -11.88
C PHE A 340 11.06 -4.50 -11.83
N PRO A 341 11.93 -4.27 -12.83
CA PRO A 341 12.49 -2.93 -13.06
C PRO A 341 11.35 -1.91 -13.21
N ALA A 342 11.52 -0.70 -12.69
CA ALA A 342 10.43 0.29 -12.69
C ALA A 342 9.87 0.58 -14.09
N HIS A 343 10.71 0.57 -15.14
CA HIS A 343 10.28 0.77 -16.52
C HIS A 343 9.35 -0.34 -17.05
N ASP A 344 9.30 -1.51 -16.39
CA ASP A 344 8.41 -2.64 -16.72
C ASP A 344 7.09 -2.61 -15.92
N ALA A 345 6.67 -1.45 -15.41
CA ALA A 345 5.42 -1.29 -14.66
C ALA A 345 4.19 -1.83 -15.39
N ALA A 346 4.17 -1.79 -16.72
CA ALA A 346 3.11 -2.38 -17.54
C ALA A 346 3.01 -3.91 -17.33
N ALA A 347 4.14 -4.62 -17.33
CA ALA A 347 4.19 -6.06 -17.09
C ALA A 347 3.79 -6.39 -15.64
N ALA A 348 4.21 -5.58 -14.67
CA ALA A 348 3.81 -5.73 -13.27
C ALA A 348 2.29 -5.57 -13.08
N HIS A 349 1.65 -4.61 -13.77
CA HIS A 349 0.20 -4.44 -13.75
C HIS A 349 -0.53 -5.60 -14.45
N ALA A 350 0.00 -6.11 -15.56
CA ALA A 350 -0.56 -7.29 -16.24
C ALA A 350 -0.54 -8.52 -15.32
N LEU A 351 0.56 -8.73 -14.59
CA LEU A 351 0.65 -9.80 -13.59
C LEU A 351 -0.36 -9.60 -12.45
N MET A 352 -0.54 -8.37 -11.95
CA MET A 352 -1.53 -8.06 -10.92
C MET A 352 -2.95 -8.43 -11.40
N GLU A 353 -3.30 -8.08 -12.64
CA GLU A 353 -4.62 -8.37 -13.21
C GLU A 353 -4.86 -9.85 -13.48
N SER A 354 -3.82 -10.62 -13.76
CA SER A 354 -3.94 -12.07 -13.97
C SER A 354 -4.37 -12.81 -12.71
N SER A 355 -4.20 -12.20 -11.53
CA SER A 355 -4.49 -12.81 -10.23
C SER A 355 -3.78 -14.16 -10.01
N THR A 356 -2.66 -14.43 -10.68
CA THR A 356 -1.90 -15.70 -10.53
C THR A 356 -0.88 -15.63 -9.39
N HIS A 357 -0.47 -14.45 -8.98
CA HIS A 357 0.53 -14.21 -7.94
C HIS A 357 0.07 -14.61 -6.54
N VAL A 358 1.04 -14.79 -5.63
CA VAL A 358 0.86 -14.91 -4.18
C VAL A 358 1.66 -13.81 -3.50
N GLY A 359 1.03 -12.97 -2.70
CA GLY A 359 1.70 -11.85 -2.03
C GLY A 359 1.83 -10.61 -2.89
N LYS A 360 3.00 -9.96 -2.87
CA LYS A 360 3.24 -8.62 -3.41
C LYS A 360 4.06 -8.63 -4.69
N ILE A 361 3.78 -7.66 -5.54
CA ILE A 361 4.57 -7.30 -6.72
C ILE A 361 5.23 -5.95 -6.41
N VAL A 362 6.51 -5.80 -6.76
CA VAL A 362 7.31 -4.60 -6.43
C VAL A 362 8.05 -4.11 -7.67
N LEU A 363 8.14 -2.79 -7.82
CA LEU A 363 8.98 -2.10 -8.82
C LEU A 363 10.30 -1.68 -8.16
N ASP A 364 11.43 -2.03 -8.76
CA ASP A 364 12.76 -1.61 -8.34
C ASP A 364 13.20 -0.38 -9.14
N TRP A 365 13.51 0.72 -8.44
CA TRP A 365 13.96 1.97 -9.02
C TRP A 365 15.47 2.09 -9.11
N ARG A 366 16.23 1.23 -8.43
CA ARG A 366 17.70 1.28 -8.37
C ARG A 366 18.38 0.87 -9.68
N GLU A 367 17.74 0.04 -10.49
CA GLU A 367 18.27 -0.43 -11.77
C GLU A 367 18.13 0.61 -12.89
N ASN A 368 17.49 1.76 -12.63
CA ASN A 368 17.27 2.82 -13.61
C ASN A 368 18.19 4.06 -13.38
N ALA A 369 19.11 3.99 -12.42
CA ALA A 369 20.02 5.08 -12.08
C ALA A 369 21.30 5.07 -12.95
#